data_8d3fbf2733e6ea73fd7994cca5eb811c
#
_entry.id   8d3fbf2733e6ea73fd7994cca5eb811c
#
_cell.length_a   1.000
_cell.length_b   1.000
_cell.length_c   1.000
_cell.angle_alpha   90.00
_cell.angle_beta   90.00
_cell.angle_gamma   90.00
#
_symmetry.space_group_name_H-M   'P 1'
#
loop_
_entity.id
_entity.type
_entity.pdbx_description
1 polymer ?
#
loop_
_entity_poly.entity_id
_entity_poly.type
_entity_poly.pdbx_seq_one_letter_code
_entity_poly.pdbx_strand_id
1 'polypeptide(L)'
;MAFRLGIALRDAGHTISRIWCRRREAGDKLVSILNSEGGNTAFTDHLAELLDSEIIILAVSDNAINEMAAKLAAEAANSTLSGAPIVLHTSGATAIDALEPLISKGIPCGVLWPMMTLSKNKNLDFKEAPLLIEHQDEKTGAILKEIAFSLRCEHFSCDSAKRLQMHCAAVFASNFVNYALSLAFELAGDKAPYLIPTAV
;
A
#
# COMPACT_ATOMS: atom_id res chain seq x y z
N MET A 1 -5.81 1.74 -2.21
CA MET A 1 -4.76 0.80 -1.75
C MET A 1 -5.25 0.00 -0.53
N ALA A 2 -5.48 0.61 0.63
CA ALA A 2 -5.79 -0.07 1.90
C ALA A 2 -6.81 -1.22 1.83
N PHE A 3 -7.97 -1.00 1.20
CA PHE A 3 -9.01 -2.03 1.07
C PHE A 3 -8.52 -3.29 0.35
N ARG A 4 -7.85 -3.14 -0.78
CA ARG A 4 -7.39 -4.29 -1.58
C ARG A 4 -6.23 -5.03 -0.90
N LEU A 5 -5.26 -4.28 -0.38
CA LEU A 5 -4.12 -4.86 0.31
C LEU A 5 -4.56 -5.56 1.61
N GLY A 6 -5.46 -4.94 2.39
CA GLY A 6 -6.00 -5.54 3.61
C GLY A 6 -6.73 -6.86 3.34
N ILE A 7 -7.58 -6.91 2.29
CA ILE A 7 -8.28 -8.14 1.89
C ILE A 7 -7.26 -9.20 1.44
N ALA A 8 -6.31 -8.83 0.58
CA ALA A 8 -5.32 -9.78 0.08
C ALA A 8 -4.45 -10.38 1.20
N LEU A 9 -4.04 -9.55 2.17
CA LEU A 9 -3.29 -10.01 3.35
C LEU A 9 -4.13 -10.96 4.22
N ARG A 10 -5.40 -10.62 4.49
CA ARG A 10 -6.31 -11.51 5.22
C ARG A 10 -6.44 -12.86 4.50
N ASP A 11 -6.69 -12.83 3.20
CA ASP A 11 -6.89 -14.04 2.38
C ASP A 11 -5.61 -14.88 2.26
N ALA A 12 -4.45 -14.24 2.45
CA ALA A 12 -3.14 -14.91 2.56
C ALA A 12 -2.85 -15.46 3.98
N GLY A 13 -3.78 -15.30 4.93
CA GLY A 13 -3.66 -15.83 6.29
C GLY A 13 -3.04 -14.87 7.31
N HIS A 14 -2.81 -13.60 6.95
CA HIS A 14 -2.33 -12.61 7.90
C HIS A 14 -3.47 -12.08 8.78
N THR A 15 -3.19 -11.84 10.05
CA THR A 15 -4.13 -11.21 10.98
C THR A 15 -4.04 -9.69 10.87
N ILE A 16 -5.14 -9.05 10.47
CA ILE A 16 -5.27 -7.60 10.51
C ILE A 16 -5.89 -7.21 11.84
N SER A 17 -5.07 -6.82 12.79
CA SER A 17 -5.53 -6.55 14.17
C SER A 17 -6.26 -5.22 14.30
N ARG A 18 -5.75 -4.16 13.69
CA ARG A 18 -6.25 -2.79 13.85
C ARG A 18 -6.33 -2.07 12.51
N ILE A 19 -7.36 -1.22 12.38
CA ILE A 19 -7.48 -0.23 11.32
C ILE A 19 -7.59 1.14 11.97
N TRP A 20 -6.72 2.05 11.55
CA TRP A 20 -6.84 3.47 11.82
C TRP A 20 -7.04 4.22 10.50
N CYS A 21 -7.96 5.15 10.46
CA CYS A 21 -8.05 6.09 9.35
C CYS A 21 -8.73 7.40 9.78
N ARG A 22 -8.43 8.48 9.05
CA ARG A 22 -8.95 9.82 9.34
C ARG A 22 -10.49 9.90 9.33
N ARG A 23 -11.15 9.10 8.47
CA ARG A 23 -12.62 9.04 8.37
C ARG A 23 -13.11 7.73 8.93
N ARG A 24 -13.76 7.78 10.08
CA ARG A 24 -14.28 6.61 10.80
C ARG A 24 -15.15 5.73 9.90
N GLU A 25 -16.08 6.33 9.15
CA GLU A 25 -16.96 5.57 8.24
C GLU A 25 -16.21 4.68 7.24
N ALA A 26 -15.08 5.17 6.69
CA ALA A 26 -14.25 4.39 5.80
C ALA A 26 -13.51 3.26 6.53
N GLY A 27 -13.10 3.49 7.77
CA GLY A 27 -12.49 2.49 8.64
C GLY A 27 -13.48 1.39 9.01
N ASP A 28 -14.67 1.75 9.50
CA ASP A 28 -15.73 0.81 9.87
C ASP A 28 -16.15 -0.07 8.67
N LYS A 29 -16.21 0.51 7.47
CA LYS A 29 -16.46 -0.25 6.24
C LYS A 29 -15.38 -1.29 5.96
N LEU A 30 -14.09 -0.92 6.12
CA LEU A 30 -12.98 -1.86 5.92
C LEU A 30 -12.99 -2.95 6.98
N VAL A 31 -13.21 -2.59 8.25
CA VAL A 31 -13.35 -3.55 9.36
C VAL A 31 -14.47 -4.55 9.09
N SER A 32 -15.64 -4.08 8.64
CA SER A 32 -16.78 -4.95 8.28
C SER A 32 -16.41 -5.96 7.20
N ILE A 33 -15.68 -5.53 6.16
CA ILE A 33 -15.22 -6.40 5.08
C ILE A 33 -14.18 -7.40 5.59
N LEU A 34 -13.23 -6.97 6.41
CA LEU A 34 -12.18 -7.86 6.93
C LEU A 34 -12.74 -8.91 7.90
N ASN A 35 -13.83 -8.59 8.60
CA ASN A 35 -14.48 -9.49 9.55
C ASN A 35 -15.57 -10.38 8.93
N SER A 36 -15.96 -10.17 7.67
CA SER A 36 -17.04 -10.92 7.02
C SER A 36 -16.80 -12.44 6.95
N GLU A 37 -15.54 -12.87 7.04
CA GLU A 37 -15.12 -14.27 6.98
C GLU A 37 -14.42 -14.74 8.27
N GLY A 38 -14.87 -14.22 9.41
CA GLY A 38 -14.36 -14.66 10.72
C GLY A 38 -13.11 -13.94 11.21
N GLY A 39 -12.75 -12.79 10.61
CA GLY A 39 -11.69 -11.93 11.10
C GLY A 39 -12.01 -11.28 12.44
N ASN A 40 -11.00 -10.79 13.14
CA ASN A 40 -11.13 -10.05 14.41
C ASN A 40 -10.41 -8.69 14.33
N THR A 41 -10.66 -7.96 13.26
CA THR A 41 -10.11 -6.61 13.05
C THR A 41 -10.93 -5.60 13.84
N ALA A 42 -10.28 -4.68 14.54
CA ALA A 42 -10.92 -3.57 15.24
C ALA A 42 -10.55 -2.22 14.62
N PHE A 43 -11.48 -1.26 14.67
CA PHE A 43 -11.17 0.14 14.40
C PHE A 43 -10.59 0.79 15.66
N THR A 44 -9.60 1.67 15.49
CA THR A 44 -9.08 2.51 16.56
C THR A 44 -8.95 3.97 16.14
N ASP A 45 -9.19 4.88 17.07
CA ASP A 45 -8.90 6.32 16.95
C ASP A 45 -7.52 6.67 17.52
N HIS A 46 -6.86 5.74 18.22
CA HIS A 46 -5.60 5.94 18.92
C HIS A 46 -4.43 5.30 18.16
N LEU A 47 -3.50 6.14 17.68
CA LEU A 47 -2.32 5.67 16.95
C LEU A 47 -1.40 4.78 17.80
N ALA A 48 -1.35 5.02 19.11
CA ALA A 48 -0.54 4.23 20.03
C ALA A 48 -0.90 2.74 19.99
N GLU A 49 -2.19 2.39 19.78
CA GLU A 49 -2.62 0.99 19.71
C GLU A 49 -2.11 0.24 18.47
N LEU A 50 -1.63 0.96 17.43
CA LEU A 50 -1.02 0.34 16.27
C LEU A 50 0.37 -0.21 16.59
N LEU A 51 1.02 0.33 17.61
CA LEU A 51 2.38 -0.06 17.99
C LEU A 51 2.46 -1.48 18.57
N ASP A 52 1.32 -2.06 18.96
CA ASP A 52 1.22 -3.45 19.42
C ASP A 52 1.28 -4.47 18.25
N SER A 53 1.28 -3.99 17.02
CA SER A 53 1.34 -4.83 15.83
C SER A 53 2.79 -5.14 15.45
N GLU A 54 3.04 -6.28 14.81
CA GLU A 54 4.36 -6.61 14.27
C GLU A 54 4.72 -5.72 13.07
N ILE A 55 3.69 -5.35 12.27
CA ILE A 55 3.85 -4.56 11.05
C ILE A 55 2.76 -3.50 10.98
N ILE A 56 3.14 -2.26 10.68
CA ILE A 56 2.22 -1.16 10.40
C ILE A 56 2.37 -0.76 8.93
N ILE A 57 1.27 -0.78 8.16
CA ILE A 57 1.28 -0.41 6.75
C ILE A 57 0.58 0.94 6.55
N LEU A 58 1.34 1.95 6.14
CA LEU A 58 0.83 3.28 5.80
C LEU A 58 0.29 3.28 4.36
N ALA A 59 -0.97 2.92 4.21
CA ALA A 59 -1.70 2.97 2.94
C ALA A 59 -2.49 4.29 2.79
N VAL A 60 -1.82 5.39 3.03
CA VAL A 60 -2.32 6.77 2.97
C VAL A 60 -1.91 7.46 1.67
N SER A 61 -2.35 8.72 1.44
CA SER A 61 -1.84 9.52 0.33
C SER A 61 -0.36 9.87 0.52
N ASP A 62 0.38 10.02 -0.57
CA ASP A 62 1.81 10.27 -0.55
C ASP A 62 2.20 11.46 0.35
N ASN A 63 1.44 12.56 0.27
CA ASN A 63 1.65 13.75 1.09
C ASN A 63 1.42 13.54 2.60
N ALA A 64 0.74 12.46 2.99
CA ALA A 64 0.45 12.18 4.40
C ALA A 64 1.46 11.20 5.03
N ILE A 65 2.35 10.58 4.26
CA ILE A 65 3.26 9.53 4.76
C ILE A 65 4.18 10.10 5.83
N ASN A 66 4.87 11.21 5.55
CA ASN A 66 5.80 11.82 6.50
C ASN A 66 5.10 12.31 7.77
N GLU A 67 3.91 12.93 7.65
CA GLU A 67 3.11 13.35 8.79
C GLU A 67 2.71 12.16 9.68
N MET A 68 2.30 11.05 9.06
CA MET A 68 1.93 9.83 9.80
C MET A 68 3.14 9.18 10.45
N ALA A 69 4.29 9.16 9.77
CA ALA A 69 5.55 8.70 10.33
C ALA A 69 5.94 9.51 11.58
N ALA A 70 5.82 10.85 11.51
CA ALA A 70 6.11 11.72 12.64
C ALA A 70 5.17 11.47 13.84
N LYS A 71 3.86 11.28 13.58
CA LYS A 71 2.87 10.96 14.62
C LYS A 71 3.17 9.61 15.30
N LEU A 72 3.42 8.57 14.52
CA LEU A 72 3.78 7.25 15.06
C LEU A 72 5.09 7.29 15.84
N ALA A 73 6.09 8.06 15.36
CA ALA A 73 7.34 8.25 16.06
C ALA A 73 7.16 8.96 17.42
N ALA A 74 6.21 9.90 17.52
CA ALA A 74 5.87 10.56 18.78
C ALA A 74 5.21 9.58 19.77
N GLU A 75 4.27 8.76 19.30
CA GLU A 75 3.64 7.72 20.13
C GLU A 75 4.65 6.68 20.60
N ALA A 76 5.54 6.22 19.71
CA ALA A 76 6.57 5.23 20.05
C ALA A 76 7.55 5.73 21.11
N ALA A 77 7.84 7.03 21.15
CA ALA A 77 8.72 7.64 22.17
C ALA A 77 8.10 7.56 23.58
N ASN A 78 6.78 7.48 23.69
CA ASN A 78 6.03 7.40 24.95
C ASN A 78 5.66 5.95 25.31
N SER A 79 6.02 4.98 24.48
CA SER A 79 5.66 3.59 24.66
C SER A 79 6.76 2.81 25.40
N THR A 80 6.34 1.87 26.25
CA THR A 80 7.23 0.93 26.95
C THR A 80 7.31 -0.44 26.28
N LEU A 81 6.98 -0.51 24.97
CA LEU A 81 6.93 -1.76 24.22
C LEU A 81 8.30 -2.45 24.18
N SER A 82 8.30 -3.77 24.30
CA SER A 82 9.50 -4.62 24.27
C SER A 82 10.06 -4.84 22.86
N GLY A 83 9.41 -4.30 21.82
CA GLY A 83 9.86 -4.37 20.41
C GLY A 83 9.20 -3.29 19.57
N ALA A 84 9.93 -2.78 18.57
CA ALA A 84 9.38 -1.82 17.64
C ALA A 84 8.73 -2.55 16.44
N PRO A 85 7.53 -2.12 15.98
CA PRO A 85 6.94 -2.64 14.77
C PRO A 85 7.78 -2.27 13.53
N ILE A 86 7.65 -3.04 12.46
CA ILE A 86 8.16 -2.62 11.15
C ILE A 86 7.12 -1.68 10.54
N VAL A 87 7.54 -0.49 10.09
CA VAL A 87 6.63 0.47 9.45
C VAL A 87 6.91 0.54 7.96
N LEU A 88 5.88 0.28 7.18
CA LEU A 88 5.93 0.24 5.73
C LEU A 88 5.04 1.31 5.11
N HIS A 89 5.43 1.88 3.97
CA HIS A 89 4.49 2.62 3.12
C HIS A 89 4.27 1.94 1.78
N THR A 90 3.19 2.31 1.08
CA THR A 90 2.78 1.69 -0.18
C THR A 90 2.85 2.62 -1.38
N SER A 91 3.61 3.72 -1.29
CA SER A 91 3.76 4.68 -2.39
C SER A 91 4.84 4.24 -3.38
N GLY A 92 4.53 4.39 -4.68
CA GLY A 92 5.52 4.23 -5.74
C GLY A 92 6.39 5.47 -5.96
N ALA A 93 5.86 6.66 -5.64
CA ALA A 93 6.50 7.93 -5.91
C ALA A 93 7.30 8.50 -4.72
N THR A 94 6.94 8.10 -3.48
CA THR A 94 7.54 8.64 -2.26
C THR A 94 8.78 7.84 -1.87
N ALA A 95 9.90 8.53 -1.60
CA ALA A 95 11.13 7.88 -1.13
C ALA A 95 10.97 7.31 0.28
N ILE A 96 11.79 6.31 0.63
CA ILE A 96 11.81 5.71 1.97
C ILE A 96 12.15 6.75 3.05
N ASP A 97 12.87 7.80 2.69
CA ASP A 97 13.23 8.93 3.58
C ASP A 97 12.02 9.68 4.13
N ALA A 98 10.82 9.51 3.54
CA ALA A 98 9.59 10.02 4.14
C ALA A 98 9.28 9.37 5.50
N LEU A 99 9.90 8.24 5.82
CA LEU A 99 9.84 7.57 7.12
C LEU A 99 10.97 7.99 8.09
N GLU A 100 11.77 9.00 7.75
CA GLU A 100 12.89 9.49 8.57
C GLU A 100 12.53 9.75 10.04
N PRO A 101 11.34 10.27 10.39
CA PRO A 101 10.95 10.43 11.79
C PRO A 101 10.94 9.11 12.61
N LEU A 102 10.73 7.97 11.95
CA LEU A 102 10.77 6.64 12.55
C LEU A 102 12.19 6.06 12.51
N ILE A 103 12.87 6.22 11.37
CA ILE A 103 14.21 5.73 11.09
C ILE A 103 15.20 6.29 12.11
N SER A 104 15.15 7.59 12.37
CA SER A 104 16.02 8.27 13.35
C SER A 104 15.82 7.78 14.79
N LYS A 105 14.72 7.06 15.06
CA LYS A 105 14.44 6.41 16.35
C LYS A 105 14.78 4.91 16.35
N GLY A 106 15.40 4.40 15.30
CA GLY A 106 15.76 3.00 15.18
C GLY A 106 14.57 2.07 14.92
N ILE A 107 13.42 2.60 14.49
CA ILE A 107 12.25 1.80 14.09
C ILE A 107 12.49 1.26 12.69
N PRO A 108 12.41 -0.08 12.47
CA PRO A 108 12.61 -0.67 11.16
C PRO A 108 11.58 -0.16 10.13
N CYS A 109 12.06 0.27 8.97
CA CYS A 109 11.21 0.85 7.94
C CYS A 109 11.45 0.22 6.57
N GLY A 110 10.40 0.23 5.74
CA GLY A 110 10.49 -0.26 4.37
C GLY A 110 9.37 0.25 3.48
N VAL A 111 9.41 -0.18 2.23
CA VAL A 111 8.40 0.09 1.23
C VAL A 111 7.88 -1.21 0.65
N LEU A 112 6.57 -1.33 0.55
CA LEU A 112 5.86 -2.42 -0.09
C LEU A 112 4.92 -1.81 -1.14
N TRP A 113 5.42 -1.58 -2.35
CA TRP A 113 4.62 -0.95 -3.41
C TRP A 113 4.11 -1.98 -4.42
N PRO A 114 2.80 -2.27 -4.44
CA PRO A 114 2.19 -3.04 -5.52
C PRO A 114 2.14 -2.21 -6.80
N MET A 115 2.83 -2.67 -7.85
CA MET A 115 2.83 -2.01 -9.16
C MET A 115 1.55 -2.37 -9.90
N MET A 116 0.44 -1.80 -9.47
CA MET A 116 -0.86 -2.03 -10.07
C MET A 116 -1.67 -0.73 -10.19
N THR A 117 -2.45 -0.63 -11.26
CA THR A 117 -3.44 0.45 -11.40
C THR A 117 -4.67 0.09 -10.58
N LEU A 118 -4.95 0.89 -9.55
CA LEU A 118 -6.13 0.72 -8.70
C LEU A 118 -7.37 1.31 -9.39
N SER A 119 -7.89 0.62 -10.40
CA SER A 119 -9.18 0.96 -10.97
C SER A 119 -10.30 0.41 -10.07
N LYS A 120 -11.35 1.21 -9.82
CA LYS A 120 -12.50 0.80 -8.99
C LYS A 120 -13.26 -0.39 -9.59
N ASN A 121 -13.17 -0.61 -10.89
CA ASN A 121 -14.00 -1.53 -11.66
C ASN A 121 -13.32 -2.84 -12.08
N LYS A 122 -12.03 -3.03 -11.80
CA LYS A 122 -11.33 -4.29 -12.09
C LYS A 122 -11.03 -5.02 -10.79
N ASN A 123 -11.55 -6.23 -10.64
CA ASN A 123 -11.05 -7.21 -9.68
C ASN A 123 -9.70 -7.75 -10.21
N LEU A 124 -8.63 -6.95 -10.04
CA LEU A 124 -7.29 -7.46 -10.27
C LEU A 124 -6.91 -8.33 -9.08
N ASP A 125 -6.53 -9.56 -9.35
CA ASP A 125 -5.90 -10.43 -8.36
C ASP A 125 -4.53 -9.83 -7.99
N PHE A 126 -4.24 -9.74 -6.71
CA PHE A 126 -2.93 -9.25 -6.25
C PHE A 126 -1.77 -10.10 -6.82
N LYS A 127 -2.00 -11.36 -7.13
CA LYS A 127 -1.03 -12.27 -7.78
C LYS A 127 -0.48 -11.75 -9.12
N GLU A 128 -1.25 -10.91 -9.82
CA GLU A 128 -0.87 -10.32 -11.10
C GLU A 128 -0.06 -9.03 -10.96
N ALA A 129 0.06 -8.51 -9.73
CA ALA A 129 0.76 -7.27 -9.46
C ALA A 129 2.12 -7.53 -8.82
N PRO A 130 3.24 -7.29 -9.50
CA PRO A 130 4.54 -7.40 -8.86
C PRO A 130 4.67 -6.38 -7.73
N LEU A 131 5.35 -6.78 -6.65
CA LEU A 131 5.67 -5.93 -5.52
C LEU A 131 7.10 -5.40 -5.67
N LEU A 132 7.25 -4.08 -5.65
CA LEU A 132 8.56 -3.47 -5.49
C LEU A 132 8.79 -3.23 -4.00
N ILE A 133 9.91 -3.77 -3.51
CA ILE A 133 10.27 -3.71 -2.08
C ILE A 133 11.55 -2.92 -1.89
N GLU A 134 11.57 -2.09 -0.86
CA GLU A 134 12.75 -1.38 -0.39
C GLU A 134 12.84 -1.52 1.12
N HIS A 135 14.04 -1.68 1.66
CA HIS A 135 14.28 -1.89 3.08
C HIS A 135 15.63 -1.32 3.49
N GLN A 136 15.78 -1.01 4.77
CA GLN A 136 17.03 -0.48 5.33
C GLN A 136 17.93 -1.55 5.90
N ASP A 137 17.36 -2.69 6.29
CA ASP A 137 18.07 -3.81 6.91
C ASP A 137 17.57 -5.16 6.38
N GLU A 138 18.42 -6.17 6.45
CA GLU A 138 18.15 -7.52 5.91
C GLU A 138 16.97 -8.21 6.58
N LYS A 139 16.71 -7.94 7.88
CA LYS A 139 15.59 -8.54 8.59
C LYS A 139 14.26 -8.02 8.04
N THR A 140 14.15 -6.70 7.87
CA THR A 140 13.00 -6.07 7.22
C THR A 140 12.83 -6.60 5.79
N GLY A 141 13.93 -6.73 5.04
CA GLY A 141 13.91 -7.29 3.69
C GLY A 141 13.40 -8.73 3.63
N ALA A 142 13.78 -9.57 4.58
CA ALA A 142 13.28 -10.95 4.68
C ALA A 142 11.76 -10.99 4.91
N ILE A 143 11.24 -10.17 5.83
CA ILE A 143 9.81 -10.08 6.13
C ILE A 143 9.02 -9.57 4.93
N LEU A 144 9.53 -8.56 4.20
CA LEU A 144 8.87 -8.08 2.97
C LEU A 144 8.78 -9.17 1.89
N LYS A 145 9.82 -10.01 1.75
CA LYS A 145 9.81 -11.16 0.84
C LYS A 145 8.80 -12.22 1.29
N GLU A 146 8.69 -12.49 2.59
CA GLU A 146 7.68 -13.41 3.14
C GLU A 146 6.25 -12.92 2.86
N ILE A 147 5.99 -11.62 3.01
CA ILE A 147 4.70 -11.03 2.63
C ILE A 147 4.44 -11.21 1.13
N ALA A 148 5.41 -10.93 0.28
CA ALA A 148 5.27 -11.11 -1.17
C ALA A 148 4.99 -12.57 -1.54
N PHE A 149 5.67 -13.50 -0.88
CA PHE A 149 5.46 -14.94 -1.07
C PHE A 149 4.06 -15.38 -0.63
N SER A 150 3.59 -14.92 0.54
CA SER A 150 2.25 -15.24 1.04
C SER A 150 1.15 -14.71 0.10
N LEU A 151 1.35 -13.52 -0.47
CA LEU A 151 0.47 -12.93 -1.48
C LEU A 151 0.60 -13.59 -2.86
N ARG A 152 1.55 -14.50 -3.04
CA ARG A 152 1.90 -15.15 -4.32
C ARG A 152 2.27 -14.14 -5.42
N CYS A 153 2.87 -13.02 -5.04
CA CYS A 153 3.31 -11.97 -5.94
C CYS A 153 4.77 -12.17 -6.33
N GLU A 154 5.09 -11.91 -7.60
CA GLU A 154 6.48 -11.61 -7.95
C GLU A 154 6.96 -10.38 -7.18
N HIS A 155 8.23 -10.33 -6.84
CA HIS A 155 8.79 -9.18 -6.14
C HIS A 155 10.18 -8.82 -6.64
N PHE A 156 10.48 -7.53 -6.61
CA PHE A 156 11.75 -6.96 -7.02
C PHE A 156 12.25 -6.00 -5.95
N SER A 157 13.50 -6.20 -5.50
CA SER A 157 14.17 -5.22 -4.63
C SER A 157 14.67 -4.05 -5.46
N CYS A 158 14.42 -2.84 -5.01
CA CYS A 158 14.90 -1.62 -5.67
C CYS A 158 15.04 -0.49 -4.65
N ASP A 159 15.84 0.50 -4.97
CA ASP A 159 15.91 1.77 -4.24
C ASP A 159 14.77 2.73 -4.64
N SER A 160 14.65 3.84 -3.92
CA SER A 160 13.65 4.87 -4.15
C SER A 160 13.74 5.48 -5.56
N ALA A 161 14.95 5.67 -6.11
CA ALA A 161 15.15 6.24 -7.44
C ALA A 161 14.63 5.29 -8.53
N LYS A 162 14.97 4.00 -8.43
CA LYS A 162 14.48 2.97 -9.35
C LYS A 162 12.98 2.77 -9.24
N ARG A 163 12.42 2.77 -8.02
CA ARG A 163 10.98 2.68 -7.80
C ARG A 163 10.25 3.86 -8.42
N LEU A 164 10.76 5.09 -8.30
CA LEU A 164 10.19 6.27 -8.95
C LEU A 164 10.20 6.14 -10.47
N GLN A 165 11.31 5.65 -11.06
CA GLN A 165 11.36 5.39 -12.51
C GLN A 165 10.29 4.39 -12.94
N MET A 166 10.13 3.28 -12.20
CA MET A 166 9.10 2.27 -12.48
C MET A 166 7.69 2.84 -12.30
N HIS A 167 7.48 3.69 -11.29
CA HIS A 167 6.21 4.38 -11.09
C HIS A 167 5.88 5.30 -12.28
N CYS A 168 6.82 6.10 -12.76
CA CYS A 168 6.64 6.94 -13.94
C CYS A 168 6.31 6.09 -15.19
N ALA A 169 7.02 4.99 -15.41
CA ALA A 169 6.73 4.07 -16.51
C ALA A 169 5.31 3.50 -16.42
N ALA A 170 4.87 3.08 -15.23
CA ALA A 170 3.52 2.58 -14.99
C ALA A 170 2.44 3.67 -15.24
N VAL A 171 2.71 4.92 -14.87
CA VAL A 171 1.82 6.06 -15.16
C VAL A 171 1.68 6.25 -16.67
N PHE A 172 2.77 6.21 -17.44
CA PHE A 172 2.71 6.30 -18.90
C PHE A 172 1.93 5.13 -19.51
N ALA A 173 2.23 3.90 -19.08
CA ALA A 173 1.60 2.69 -19.61
C ALA A 173 0.11 2.53 -19.24
N SER A 174 -0.37 3.21 -18.22
CA SER A 174 -1.76 3.08 -17.76
C SER A 174 -2.54 4.41 -17.83
N ASN A 175 -2.13 5.41 -17.05
CA ASN A 175 -2.94 6.63 -16.90
C ASN A 175 -2.99 7.44 -18.20
N PHE A 176 -1.85 7.60 -18.88
CA PHE A 176 -1.81 8.34 -20.16
C PHE A 176 -2.53 7.59 -21.28
N VAL A 177 -2.39 6.26 -21.32
CA VAL A 177 -3.13 5.43 -22.30
C VAL A 177 -4.64 5.54 -22.05
N ASN A 178 -5.08 5.40 -20.79
CA ASN A 178 -6.49 5.54 -20.44
C ASN A 178 -7.02 6.94 -20.74
N TYR A 179 -6.23 7.98 -20.51
CA TYR A 179 -6.59 9.35 -20.82
C TYR A 179 -6.74 9.56 -22.34
N ALA A 180 -5.77 9.08 -23.12
CA ALA A 180 -5.84 9.15 -24.59
C ALA A 180 -7.05 8.40 -25.14
N LEU A 181 -7.35 7.21 -24.62
CA LEU A 181 -8.55 6.44 -24.99
C LEU A 181 -9.83 7.18 -24.60
N SER A 182 -9.88 7.81 -23.43
CA SER A 182 -11.04 8.59 -22.99
C SER A 182 -11.33 9.76 -23.95
N LEU A 183 -10.28 10.49 -24.36
CA LEU A 183 -10.42 11.56 -25.36
C LEU A 183 -10.88 11.02 -26.72
N ALA A 184 -10.32 9.89 -27.16
CA ALA A 184 -10.73 9.27 -28.43
C ALA A 184 -12.20 8.85 -28.40
N PHE A 185 -12.67 8.29 -27.26
CA PHE A 185 -14.07 7.88 -27.09
C PHE A 185 -15.01 9.10 -27.03
N GLU A 186 -14.60 10.18 -26.37
CA GLU A 186 -15.35 11.43 -26.34
C GLU A 186 -15.54 12.01 -27.75
N LEU A 187 -14.47 12.04 -28.57
CA LEU A 187 -14.51 12.50 -29.94
C LEU A 187 -15.34 11.61 -30.88
N ALA A 188 -15.30 10.29 -30.65
CA ALA A 188 -16.02 9.34 -31.51
C ALA A 188 -17.52 9.24 -31.16
N GLY A 189 -17.93 9.65 -29.95
CA GLY A 189 -19.32 9.60 -29.50
C GLY A 189 -19.92 8.20 -29.59
N ASP A 190 -21.03 8.04 -30.31
CA ASP A 190 -21.72 6.76 -30.47
C ASP A 190 -20.90 5.71 -31.27
N LYS A 191 -19.86 6.12 -31.97
CA LYS A 191 -18.94 5.25 -32.72
C LYS A 191 -17.75 4.73 -31.90
N ALA A 192 -17.60 5.17 -30.63
CA ALA A 192 -16.51 4.76 -29.77
C ALA A 192 -16.26 3.23 -29.69
N PRO A 193 -17.29 2.34 -29.67
CA PRO A 193 -17.08 0.89 -29.64
C PRO A 193 -16.29 0.33 -30.84
N TYR A 194 -16.28 1.03 -31.96
CA TYR A 194 -15.56 0.61 -33.15
C TYR A 194 -14.06 0.94 -33.13
N LEU A 195 -13.61 1.79 -32.19
CA LEU A 195 -12.19 2.17 -32.07
C LEU A 195 -11.34 1.09 -31.41
N ILE A 196 -11.91 0.30 -30.49
CA ILE A 196 -11.16 -0.69 -29.70
C ILE A 196 -10.45 -1.73 -30.59
N PRO A 197 -11.09 -2.35 -31.59
CA PRO A 197 -10.45 -3.35 -32.45
C PRO A 197 -9.28 -2.82 -33.29
N THR A 198 -9.14 -1.51 -33.44
CA THR A 198 -8.10 -0.86 -34.25
C THR A 198 -6.94 -0.31 -33.42
N ALA A 199 -7.06 -0.35 -32.08
CA ALA A 199 -6.08 0.24 -31.14
C ALA A 199 -5.19 -0.82 -30.45
N VAL A 200 -5.27 -2.11 -30.86
CA VAL A 200 -4.49 -3.24 -30.33
C VAL A 200 -3.49 -3.72 -31.36
#